data_001947c9b33525f02b73b64b306cd1b2
#
_entry.id   001947c9b33525f02b73b64b306cd1b2
#
_cell.length_a   1.000
_cell.length_b   1.000
_cell.length_c   1.000
_cell.angle_alpha   90.00
_cell.angle_beta   90.00
_cell.angle_gamma   90.00
#
_symmetry.space_group_name_H-M   'P 1'
#
loop_
_entity.id
_entity.type
_entity.pdbx_description
1 polymer ?
#
loop_
_entity_poly.entity_id
_entity_poly.type
_entity_poly.pdbx_seq_one_letter_code
_entity_poly.pdbx_strand_id
1 'polypeptide(L)'
;MLWLPESPPPWRAMVILHGAGSRKENHGDFGRACAASGWAAVTYDQRGHGEAEDPMSPEALSDVGRMARFLAEINGVDAGSVCVRGSSMGGFMAIQAAATSDAVAGAIAICPAGAHHLMRGLQRDGLEMRVDPDGASALSAWLAEHDLRQPVELMGSKPLLLIHARGDDQIPADWSEELHARAAEPRKLILLPGGHHRSAQHDAEIHGIALRWMDRNLA
;
A
#
# COMPACT_ATOMS: atom_id res chain seq x y z
N MET A 1 -6.12 -2.52 13.77
CA MET A 1 -7.28 -3.45 13.64
C MET A 1 -6.77 -4.72 12.98
N LEU A 2 -7.11 -5.89 13.50
CA LEU A 2 -6.66 -7.20 13.01
C LEU A 2 -7.88 -8.05 12.61
N TRP A 3 -7.78 -8.75 11.51
CA TRP A 3 -8.76 -9.74 11.03
C TRP A 3 -8.06 -11.06 10.80
N LEU A 4 -8.64 -12.13 11.31
CA LEU A 4 -8.16 -13.49 11.10
C LEU A 4 -9.25 -14.29 10.35
N PRO A 5 -8.86 -15.18 9.44
CA PRO A 5 -9.80 -16.07 8.75
C PRO A 5 -10.44 -17.10 9.72
N GLU A 6 -11.65 -17.53 9.38
CA GLU A 6 -12.26 -18.69 10.02
C GLU A 6 -11.78 -20.03 9.41
N SER A 7 -11.22 -19.97 8.20
CA SER A 7 -10.63 -21.16 7.53
C SER A 7 -9.40 -21.67 8.29
N PRO A 8 -9.09 -22.98 8.19
CA PRO A 8 -7.87 -23.52 8.76
C PRO A 8 -6.60 -22.87 8.19
N PRO A 9 -5.52 -22.71 9.01
CA PRO A 9 -4.21 -22.25 8.51
C PRO A 9 -3.55 -23.32 7.61
N PRO A 10 -2.49 -22.98 6.86
CA PRO A 10 -1.80 -21.67 6.89
C PRO A 10 -2.54 -20.58 6.12
N TRP A 11 -2.42 -19.34 6.61
CA TRP A 11 -3.02 -18.17 5.98
C TRP A 11 -1.94 -17.28 5.34
N ARG A 12 -2.20 -16.74 4.17
CA ARG A 12 -1.50 -15.57 3.68
C ARG A 12 -1.88 -14.35 4.49
N ALA A 13 -1.10 -13.26 4.40
CA ALA A 13 -1.39 -12.08 5.19
C ALA A 13 -1.24 -10.78 4.42
N MET A 14 -1.97 -9.73 4.86
CA MET A 14 -2.02 -8.44 4.20
C MET A 14 -1.88 -7.29 5.21
N VAL A 15 -0.85 -6.47 5.06
CA VAL A 15 -0.78 -5.16 5.71
C VAL A 15 -1.54 -4.16 4.84
N ILE A 16 -2.48 -3.43 5.43
CA ILE A 16 -3.34 -2.48 4.72
C ILE A 16 -2.96 -1.06 5.12
N LEU A 17 -2.56 -0.24 4.15
CA LEU A 17 -2.11 1.14 4.30
C LEU A 17 -3.13 2.11 3.72
N HIS A 18 -3.58 3.05 4.52
CA HIS A 18 -4.46 4.14 4.07
C HIS A 18 -3.68 5.22 3.31
N GLY A 19 -4.37 6.07 2.55
CA GLY A 19 -3.82 7.27 1.92
C GLY A 19 -3.68 8.44 2.90
N ALA A 20 -3.07 9.55 2.46
CA ALA A 20 -3.02 10.79 3.23
C ALA A 20 -4.44 11.30 3.55
N GLY A 21 -4.61 11.90 4.73
CA GLY A 21 -5.91 12.36 5.22
C GLY A 21 -6.91 11.26 5.55
N SER A 22 -6.48 9.99 5.62
CA SER A 22 -7.33 8.85 5.95
C SER A 22 -6.88 8.19 7.27
N ARG A 23 -7.52 7.08 7.64
CA ARG A 23 -7.23 6.35 8.87
C ARG A 23 -7.61 4.87 8.74
N LYS A 24 -7.16 4.05 9.68
CA LYS A 24 -7.32 2.58 9.67
C LYS A 24 -8.76 2.10 9.50
N GLU A 25 -9.75 2.79 10.11
CA GLU A 25 -11.16 2.40 10.06
C GLU A 25 -11.73 2.43 8.64
N ASN A 26 -11.25 3.37 7.82
CA ASN A 26 -11.74 3.54 6.46
C ASN A 26 -11.40 2.36 5.53
N HIS A 27 -10.55 1.45 5.96
CA HIS A 27 -10.12 0.28 5.16
C HIS A 27 -10.56 -1.06 5.78
N GLY A 28 -11.49 -1.03 6.73
CA GLY A 28 -12.05 -2.23 7.36
C GLY A 28 -12.85 -3.12 6.42
N ASP A 29 -13.38 -2.58 5.33
CA ASP A 29 -14.04 -3.32 4.25
C ASP A 29 -13.07 -4.31 3.57
N PHE A 30 -11.87 -3.86 3.22
CA PHE A 30 -10.85 -4.72 2.64
C PHE A 30 -10.30 -5.72 3.67
N GLY A 31 -10.14 -5.32 4.94
CA GLY A 31 -9.76 -6.24 6.01
C GLY A 31 -10.74 -7.40 6.18
N ARG A 32 -12.06 -7.11 6.12
CA ARG A 32 -13.10 -8.16 6.12
C ARG A 32 -13.06 -9.02 4.86
N ALA A 33 -12.82 -8.43 3.69
CA ALA A 33 -12.67 -9.17 2.44
C ALA A 33 -11.48 -10.12 2.47
N CYS A 34 -10.35 -9.71 3.08
CA CYS A 34 -9.20 -10.56 3.32
C CYS A 34 -9.58 -11.76 4.17
N ALA A 35 -10.17 -11.57 5.35
CA ALA A 35 -10.55 -12.66 6.25
C ALA A 35 -11.53 -13.63 5.58
N ALA A 36 -12.53 -13.12 4.88
CA ALA A 36 -13.49 -13.94 4.12
C ALA A 36 -12.84 -14.74 2.97
N SER A 37 -11.68 -14.29 2.49
CA SER A 37 -10.89 -14.96 1.42
C SER A 37 -9.75 -15.83 1.96
N GLY A 38 -9.67 -16.07 3.26
CA GLY A 38 -8.64 -16.89 3.89
C GLY A 38 -7.30 -16.18 4.11
N TRP A 39 -7.29 -14.84 4.14
CA TRP A 39 -6.12 -14.01 4.42
C TRP A 39 -6.21 -13.36 5.80
N ALA A 40 -5.19 -13.47 6.62
CA ALA A 40 -5.05 -12.58 7.78
C ALA A 40 -4.78 -11.14 7.31
N ALA A 41 -5.27 -10.15 8.03
CA ALA A 41 -5.05 -8.76 7.64
C ALA A 41 -4.89 -7.83 8.84
N VAL A 42 -4.05 -6.81 8.70
CA VAL A 42 -3.92 -5.73 9.67
C VAL A 42 -3.98 -4.38 8.99
N THR A 43 -4.68 -3.42 9.61
CA THR A 43 -4.56 -2.00 9.29
C THR A 43 -4.25 -1.22 10.56
N TYR A 44 -3.51 -0.13 10.41
CA TYR A 44 -3.09 0.74 11.50
C TYR A 44 -3.07 2.20 11.02
N ASP A 45 -3.13 3.14 11.93
CA ASP A 45 -2.92 4.54 11.59
C ASP A 45 -1.43 4.76 11.35
N GLN A 46 -1.07 5.16 10.15
CA GLN A 46 0.29 5.54 9.82
C GLN A 46 0.65 6.83 10.58
N ARG A 47 1.93 7.05 10.84
CA ARG A 47 2.43 8.28 11.46
C ARG A 47 1.74 9.52 10.89
N GLY A 48 1.44 10.48 11.73
CA GLY A 48 0.76 11.72 11.37
C GLY A 48 -0.75 11.60 11.16
N HIS A 49 -1.36 10.42 11.30
CA HIS A 49 -2.78 10.18 11.05
C HIS A 49 -3.47 9.53 12.25
N GLY A 50 -4.80 9.67 12.30
CA GLY A 50 -5.66 8.99 13.25
C GLY A 50 -5.17 9.10 14.69
N GLU A 51 -5.05 7.95 15.36
CA GLU A 51 -4.59 7.80 16.74
C GLU A 51 -3.07 7.60 16.87
N ALA A 52 -2.30 7.61 15.74
CA ALA A 52 -0.84 7.55 15.81
C ALA A 52 -0.31 8.80 16.55
N GLU A 53 0.53 8.61 17.56
CA GLU A 53 1.09 9.71 18.36
C GLU A 53 2.19 10.45 17.59
N ASP A 54 3.00 9.70 16.85
CA ASP A 54 4.13 10.26 16.10
C ASP A 54 3.68 11.06 14.87
N PRO A 55 4.34 12.18 14.56
CA PRO A 55 4.16 12.90 13.31
C PRO A 55 4.68 12.07 12.11
N MET A 56 4.21 12.40 10.90
CA MET A 56 4.70 11.79 9.67
C MET A 56 6.19 12.10 9.48
N SER A 57 6.93 11.05 9.17
CA SER A 57 8.38 11.10 9.00
C SER A 57 8.86 9.95 8.10
N PRO A 58 10.13 9.91 7.66
CA PRO A 58 10.69 8.81 6.89
C PRO A 58 10.57 7.43 7.55
N GLU A 59 10.50 7.36 8.88
CA GLU A 59 10.33 6.12 9.65
C GLU A 59 9.00 5.40 9.36
N ALA A 60 8.03 6.08 8.75
CA ALA A 60 6.77 5.47 8.32
C ALA A 60 6.98 4.27 7.39
N LEU A 61 8.07 4.26 6.58
CA LEU A 61 8.42 3.10 5.76
C LEU A 61 8.89 1.91 6.62
N SER A 62 9.68 2.17 7.66
CA SER A 62 10.12 1.13 8.61
C SER A 62 8.94 0.51 9.37
N ASP A 63 7.90 1.31 9.67
CA ASP A 63 6.69 0.83 10.34
C ASP A 63 5.94 -0.21 9.48
N VAL A 64 5.92 -0.05 8.16
CA VAL A 64 5.34 -1.06 7.25
C VAL A 64 6.05 -2.40 7.40
N GLY A 65 7.38 -2.40 7.41
CA GLY A 65 8.17 -3.61 7.63
C GLY A 65 7.96 -4.22 9.02
N ARG A 66 7.77 -3.39 10.07
CA ARG A 66 7.42 -3.86 11.42
C ARG A 66 6.04 -4.53 11.44
N MET A 67 5.06 -3.95 10.77
CA MET A 67 3.71 -4.54 10.69
C MET A 67 3.68 -5.83 9.87
N ALA A 68 4.52 -5.94 8.83
CA ALA A 68 4.68 -7.19 8.10
C ALA A 68 5.27 -8.30 8.98
N ARG A 69 6.32 -8.01 9.74
CA ARG A 69 6.89 -8.96 10.72
C ARG A 69 5.89 -9.32 11.83
N PHE A 70 5.15 -8.35 12.35
CA PHE A 70 4.07 -8.62 13.31
C PHE A 70 3.05 -9.63 12.78
N LEU A 71 2.60 -9.49 11.53
CA LEU A 71 1.71 -10.48 10.91
C LEU A 71 2.37 -11.85 10.76
N ALA A 72 3.63 -11.88 10.34
CA ALA A 72 4.39 -13.12 10.17
C ALA A 72 4.56 -13.93 11.47
N GLU A 73 4.51 -13.27 12.63
CA GLU A 73 4.60 -13.89 13.96
C GLU A 73 3.26 -14.42 14.47
N ILE A 74 2.14 -14.10 13.82
CA ILE A 74 0.82 -14.60 14.23
C ILE A 74 0.74 -16.10 13.90
N ASN A 75 0.38 -16.88 14.91
CA ASN A 75 0.20 -18.33 14.75
C ASN A 75 -0.86 -18.62 13.67
N GLY A 76 -0.48 -19.39 12.66
CA GLY A 76 -1.31 -19.73 11.51
C GLY A 76 -1.00 -18.89 10.26
N VAL A 77 -0.26 -17.81 10.36
CA VAL A 77 0.20 -17.03 9.18
C VAL A 77 1.42 -17.70 8.57
N ASP A 78 1.42 -17.84 7.25
CA ASP A 78 2.61 -18.16 6.47
C ASP A 78 3.51 -16.94 6.35
N ALA A 79 4.62 -16.96 7.08
CA ALA A 79 5.57 -15.84 7.17
C ALA A 79 6.17 -15.44 5.80
N GLY A 80 6.22 -16.37 4.84
CA GLY A 80 6.71 -16.12 3.47
C GLY A 80 5.66 -15.45 2.56
N SER A 81 4.42 -15.31 3.00
CA SER A 81 3.30 -14.85 2.18
C SER A 81 2.64 -13.57 2.72
N VAL A 82 3.40 -12.70 3.38
CA VAL A 82 2.90 -11.39 3.86
C VAL A 82 3.03 -10.35 2.76
N CYS A 83 1.91 -9.79 2.34
CA CYS A 83 1.84 -8.74 1.32
C CYS A 83 1.44 -7.38 1.91
N VAL A 84 1.61 -6.34 1.12
CA VAL A 84 1.18 -4.98 1.49
C VAL A 84 0.20 -4.46 0.44
N ARG A 85 -0.94 -3.89 0.89
CA ARG A 85 -1.87 -3.17 0.03
C ARG A 85 -1.99 -1.74 0.49
N GLY A 86 -1.89 -0.77 -0.44
CA GLY A 86 -2.09 0.63 -0.11
C GLY A 86 -2.74 1.43 -1.22
N SER A 87 -3.34 2.57 -0.85
CA SER A 87 -3.90 3.54 -1.80
C SER A 87 -3.19 4.89 -1.67
N SER A 88 -2.98 5.59 -2.80
CA SER A 88 -2.33 6.90 -2.83
C SER A 88 -0.97 6.89 -2.13
N MET A 89 -0.78 7.65 -1.05
CA MET A 89 0.39 7.60 -0.17
C MET A 89 0.67 6.17 0.33
N GLY A 90 -0.36 5.43 0.74
CA GLY A 90 -0.21 4.02 1.13
C GLY A 90 0.27 3.15 -0.02
N GLY A 91 -0.13 3.44 -1.27
CA GLY A 91 0.36 2.76 -2.47
C GLY A 91 1.84 3.03 -2.73
N PHE A 92 2.30 4.27 -2.52
CA PHE A 92 3.71 4.63 -2.53
C PHE A 92 4.50 3.80 -1.49
N MET A 93 4.01 3.76 -0.25
CA MET A 93 4.64 3.00 0.84
C MET A 93 4.63 1.48 0.58
N ALA A 94 3.57 0.95 -0.03
CA ALA A 94 3.47 -0.48 -0.36
C ALA A 94 4.55 -0.93 -1.35
N ILE A 95 4.77 -0.15 -2.42
CA ILE A 95 5.82 -0.43 -3.41
C ILE A 95 7.21 -0.31 -2.78
N GLN A 96 7.46 0.77 -2.02
CA GLN A 96 8.74 0.95 -1.32
C GLN A 96 9.04 -0.20 -0.36
N ALA A 97 8.05 -0.60 0.45
CA ALA A 97 8.23 -1.70 1.40
C ALA A 97 8.46 -3.06 0.70
N ALA A 98 7.76 -3.33 -0.40
CA ALA A 98 7.96 -4.57 -1.16
C ALA A 98 9.36 -4.62 -1.81
N ALA A 99 9.90 -3.47 -2.24
CA ALA A 99 11.23 -3.38 -2.80
C ALA A 99 12.36 -3.54 -1.77
N THR A 100 12.14 -3.07 -0.53
CA THR A 100 13.23 -2.90 0.45
C THR A 100 13.15 -3.83 1.67
N SER A 101 12.03 -4.54 1.86
CA SER A 101 11.83 -5.43 3.01
C SER A 101 11.68 -6.88 2.58
N ASP A 102 12.50 -7.77 3.15
CA ASP A 102 12.39 -9.21 2.96
C ASP A 102 11.13 -9.81 3.62
N ALA A 103 10.52 -9.08 4.58
CA ALA A 103 9.28 -9.48 5.21
C ALA A 103 8.04 -9.24 4.33
N VAL A 104 8.20 -8.64 3.14
CA VAL A 104 7.10 -8.33 2.21
C VAL A 104 7.25 -9.14 0.94
N ALA A 105 6.29 -10.02 0.68
CA ALA A 105 6.28 -10.94 -0.46
C ALA A 105 5.69 -10.34 -1.75
N GLY A 106 4.91 -9.25 -1.67
CA GLY A 106 4.31 -8.62 -2.84
C GLY A 106 3.49 -7.38 -2.48
N ALA A 107 3.03 -6.63 -3.50
CA ALA A 107 2.29 -5.40 -3.29
C ALA A 107 1.05 -5.25 -4.18
N ILE A 108 0.01 -4.63 -3.61
CA ILE A 108 -1.15 -4.08 -4.31
C ILE A 108 -1.12 -2.57 -4.11
N ALA A 109 -1.00 -1.79 -5.19
CA ALA A 109 -0.96 -0.34 -5.13
C ALA A 109 -2.13 0.25 -5.93
N ILE A 110 -3.00 1.00 -5.24
CA ILE A 110 -4.20 1.61 -5.81
C ILE A 110 -3.95 3.10 -5.97
N CYS A 111 -4.01 3.60 -7.20
CA CYS A 111 -3.73 4.99 -7.53
C CYS A 111 -2.47 5.51 -6.79
N PRO A 112 -1.31 4.79 -6.86
CA PRO A 112 -0.15 5.10 -6.03
C PRO A 112 0.36 6.52 -6.30
N ALA A 113 0.61 7.27 -5.24
CA ALA A 113 1.27 8.57 -5.38
C ALA A 113 2.74 8.38 -5.79
N GLY A 114 3.27 9.24 -6.63
CA GLY A 114 4.72 9.40 -6.78
C GLY A 114 5.27 10.36 -5.73
N ALA A 115 6.57 10.33 -5.46
CA ALA A 115 7.23 11.25 -4.54
C ALA A 115 6.92 12.73 -4.85
N HIS A 116 6.92 13.09 -6.14
CA HIS A 116 6.60 14.44 -6.59
C HIS A 116 5.13 14.86 -6.33
N HIS A 117 4.19 13.91 -6.29
CA HIS A 117 2.80 14.18 -5.90
C HIS A 117 2.73 14.47 -4.40
N LEU A 118 3.41 13.66 -3.57
CA LEU A 118 3.47 13.84 -2.11
C LEU A 118 4.16 15.16 -1.74
N MET A 119 5.29 15.49 -2.38
CA MET A 119 5.97 16.77 -2.17
C MET A 119 5.08 17.97 -2.50
N ARG A 120 4.35 17.94 -3.62
CA ARG A 120 3.38 19.00 -3.95
C ARG A 120 2.26 19.11 -2.91
N GLY A 121 1.79 17.97 -2.40
CA GLY A 121 0.78 17.94 -1.35
C GLY A 121 1.29 18.56 -0.05
N LEU A 122 2.51 18.24 0.37
CA LEU A 122 3.17 18.85 1.54
C LEU A 122 3.30 20.36 1.41
N GLN A 123 3.75 20.86 0.26
CA GLN A 123 3.94 22.28 0.01
C GLN A 123 2.64 23.09 0.03
N ARG A 124 1.50 22.46 -0.24
CA ARG A 124 0.18 23.09 -0.27
C ARG A 124 -0.63 22.88 0.99
N ASP A 125 -0.06 22.25 2.01
CA ASP A 125 -0.76 21.81 3.23
C ASP A 125 -2.02 20.97 2.91
N GLY A 126 -1.96 20.22 1.81
CA GLY A 126 -3.11 19.50 1.26
C GLY A 126 -3.17 18.02 1.60
N LEU A 127 -2.27 17.51 2.46
CA LEU A 127 -2.22 16.07 2.77
C LEU A 127 -2.99 15.69 4.05
N GLU A 128 -3.56 16.66 4.77
CA GLU A 128 -4.36 16.41 6.00
C GLU A 128 -3.66 15.45 6.98
N MET A 129 -2.34 15.60 7.16
CA MET A 129 -1.54 14.80 8.08
C MET A 129 -0.69 15.68 8.99
N ARG A 130 -0.42 15.22 10.19
CA ARG A 130 0.45 15.92 11.14
C ARG A 130 1.90 15.70 10.72
N VAL A 131 2.59 16.77 10.38
CA VAL A 131 4.03 16.82 10.11
C VAL A 131 4.66 17.76 11.10
N ASP A 132 5.75 17.34 11.72
CA ASP A 132 6.51 18.22 12.59
C ASP A 132 7.15 19.34 11.74
N PRO A 133 7.03 20.62 12.11
CA PRO A 133 7.66 21.71 11.35
C PRO A 133 9.14 21.50 11.09
N ASP A 134 9.88 20.99 12.07
CA ASP A 134 11.32 20.68 11.95
C ASP A 134 11.56 19.41 11.09
N GLY A 135 10.57 18.49 11.03
CA GLY A 135 10.62 17.26 10.24
C GLY A 135 10.21 17.43 8.77
N ALA A 136 9.49 18.50 8.42
CA ALA A 136 8.98 18.70 7.06
C ALA A 136 10.09 18.77 6.00
N SER A 137 11.22 19.39 6.34
CA SER A 137 12.40 19.47 5.47
C SER A 137 13.04 18.09 5.26
N ALA A 138 13.17 17.29 6.33
CA ALA A 138 13.70 15.94 6.27
C ALA A 138 12.80 15.01 5.45
N LEU A 139 11.48 15.12 5.63
CA LEU A 139 10.50 14.36 4.85
C LEU A 139 10.55 14.73 3.36
N SER A 140 10.66 16.01 3.03
CA SER A 140 10.80 16.49 1.64
C SER A 140 12.10 15.99 1.00
N ALA A 141 13.23 16.05 1.72
CA ALA A 141 14.51 15.53 1.26
C ALA A 141 14.43 14.00 1.01
N TRP A 142 13.85 13.27 1.95
CA TRP A 142 13.64 11.83 1.81
C TRP A 142 12.78 11.48 0.59
N LEU A 143 11.66 12.19 0.39
CA LEU A 143 10.80 11.98 -0.80
C LEU A 143 11.55 12.26 -2.11
N ALA A 144 12.45 13.26 -2.14
CA ALA A 144 13.22 13.58 -3.34
C ALA A 144 14.15 12.44 -3.77
N GLU A 145 14.58 11.60 -2.82
CA GLU A 145 15.46 10.45 -3.06
C GLU A 145 14.70 9.13 -3.27
N HIS A 146 13.37 9.12 -3.06
CA HIS A 146 12.56 7.89 -3.06
C HIS A 146 11.51 7.89 -4.19
N ASP A 147 11.97 8.07 -5.44
CA ASP A 147 11.11 7.89 -6.62
C ASP A 147 10.73 6.40 -6.80
N LEU A 148 9.48 6.11 -7.21
CA LEU A 148 9.02 4.73 -7.35
C LEU A 148 9.58 3.98 -8.57
N ARG A 149 10.22 4.65 -9.51
CA ARG A 149 10.76 4.00 -10.72
C ARG A 149 11.80 2.93 -10.39
N GLN A 150 12.72 3.24 -9.50
CA GLN A 150 13.71 2.26 -9.04
C GLN A 150 13.11 1.18 -8.15
N PRO A 151 12.29 1.47 -7.11
CA PRO A 151 11.63 0.45 -6.31
C PRO A 151 10.85 -0.59 -7.12
N VAL A 152 10.08 -0.21 -8.13
CA VAL A 152 9.32 -1.21 -8.93
C VAL A 152 10.23 -2.17 -9.70
N GLU A 153 11.41 -1.74 -10.11
CA GLU A 153 12.44 -2.59 -10.73
C GLU A 153 13.10 -3.52 -9.70
N LEU A 154 13.37 -3.00 -8.49
CA LEU A 154 13.98 -3.74 -7.38
C LEU A 154 13.06 -4.80 -6.75
N MET A 155 11.75 -4.72 -6.96
CA MET A 155 10.82 -5.77 -6.51
C MET A 155 11.15 -7.15 -7.13
N GLY A 156 11.80 -7.17 -8.30
CA GLY A 156 12.19 -8.42 -8.96
C GLY A 156 10.98 -9.31 -9.23
N SER A 157 11.03 -10.57 -8.77
CA SER A 157 9.95 -11.54 -8.96
C SER A 157 8.78 -11.42 -7.95
N LYS A 158 8.79 -10.44 -7.05
CA LYS A 158 7.67 -10.20 -6.14
C LYS A 158 6.47 -9.65 -6.93
N PRO A 159 5.25 -10.24 -6.77
CA PRO A 159 4.08 -9.79 -7.52
C PRO A 159 3.70 -8.35 -7.22
N LEU A 160 3.45 -7.58 -8.29
CA LEU A 160 2.96 -6.21 -8.23
C LEU A 160 1.63 -6.07 -8.97
N LEU A 161 0.55 -5.75 -8.23
CA LEU A 161 -0.72 -5.38 -8.81
C LEU A 161 -0.93 -3.87 -8.68
N LEU A 162 -1.03 -3.20 -9.81
CA LEU A 162 -1.41 -1.79 -9.91
C LEU A 162 -2.89 -1.68 -10.29
N ILE A 163 -3.63 -0.80 -9.64
CA ILE A 163 -5.04 -0.52 -9.94
C ILE A 163 -5.20 0.98 -10.02
N HIS A 164 -5.77 1.52 -11.11
CA HIS A 164 -5.92 2.95 -11.28
C HIS A 164 -7.22 3.31 -11.97
N ALA A 165 -7.88 4.38 -11.53
CA ALA A 165 -9.05 4.94 -12.18
C ALA A 165 -8.61 5.96 -13.25
N ARG A 166 -9.07 5.80 -14.51
CA ARG A 166 -8.68 6.72 -15.60
C ARG A 166 -9.18 8.15 -15.41
N GLY A 167 -10.22 8.36 -14.60
CA GLY A 167 -10.73 9.68 -14.23
C GLY A 167 -10.12 10.24 -12.94
N ASP A 168 -9.00 9.71 -12.47
CA ASP A 168 -8.28 10.24 -11.31
C ASP A 168 -7.73 11.64 -11.63
N ASP A 169 -8.26 12.64 -10.92
CA ASP A 169 -7.92 14.06 -11.07
C ASP A 169 -6.75 14.52 -10.17
N GLN A 170 -6.30 13.66 -9.26
CA GLN A 170 -5.18 13.93 -8.34
C GLN A 170 -3.87 13.35 -8.86
N ILE A 171 -3.92 12.12 -9.34
CA ILE A 171 -2.77 11.37 -9.86
C ILE A 171 -3.15 10.80 -11.23
N PRO A 172 -2.53 11.25 -12.32
CA PRO A 172 -2.80 10.73 -13.65
C PRO A 172 -2.51 9.23 -13.76
N ALA A 173 -3.38 8.47 -14.44
CA ALA A 173 -3.25 7.03 -14.62
C ALA A 173 -1.97 6.64 -15.40
N ASP A 174 -1.46 7.52 -16.26
CA ASP A 174 -0.20 7.35 -17.00
C ASP A 174 0.99 7.05 -16.05
N TRP A 175 0.92 7.56 -14.82
CA TRP A 175 1.92 7.23 -13.80
C TRP A 175 1.93 5.74 -13.46
N SER A 176 0.77 5.11 -13.29
CA SER A 176 0.70 3.65 -13.08
C SER A 176 1.05 2.86 -14.33
N GLU A 177 0.78 3.37 -15.52
CA GLU A 177 1.22 2.77 -16.80
C GLU A 177 2.75 2.78 -16.90
N GLU A 178 3.40 3.88 -16.51
CA GLU A 178 4.87 3.99 -16.44
C GLU A 178 5.46 2.99 -15.43
N LEU A 179 4.92 2.93 -14.19
CA LEU A 179 5.39 1.98 -13.18
C LEU A 179 5.23 0.53 -13.63
N HIS A 180 4.08 0.20 -14.23
CA HIS A 180 3.84 -1.14 -14.77
C HIS A 180 4.83 -1.51 -15.87
N ALA A 181 5.16 -0.59 -16.76
CA ALA A 181 6.12 -0.85 -17.84
C ALA A 181 7.53 -1.20 -17.32
N ARG A 182 7.90 -0.66 -16.14
CA ARG A 182 9.22 -0.88 -15.50
C ARG A 182 9.28 -2.12 -14.62
N ALA A 183 8.16 -2.52 -14.04
CA ALA A 183 8.13 -3.66 -13.11
C ALA A 183 8.46 -4.98 -13.83
N ALA A 184 9.08 -5.93 -13.14
CA ALA A 184 9.26 -7.28 -13.62
C ALA A 184 7.99 -8.13 -13.46
N GLU A 185 7.92 -9.28 -14.10
CA GLU A 185 6.85 -10.27 -13.88
C GLU A 185 7.06 -11.01 -12.53
N PRO A 186 5.96 -11.38 -11.83
CA PRO A 186 4.55 -11.20 -12.20
C PRO A 186 4.02 -9.81 -11.87
N ARG A 187 3.52 -9.12 -12.87
CA ARG A 187 2.92 -7.78 -12.74
C ARG A 187 1.56 -7.72 -13.41
N LYS A 188 0.70 -6.83 -12.93
CA LYS A 188 -0.59 -6.54 -13.58
C LYS A 188 -1.00 -5.09 -13.35
N LEU A 189 -1.56 -4.47 -14.37
CA LEU A 189 -2.23 -3.18 -14.28
C LEU A 189 -3.72 -3.36 -14.61
N ILE A 190 -4.58 -2.86 -13.72
CA ILE A 190 -6.02 -2.75 -13.94
C ILE A 190 -6.37 -1.27 -14.05
N LEU A 191 -6.84 -0.86 -15.21
CA LEU A 191 -7.33 0.50 -15.45
C LEU A 191 -8.86 0.48 -15.48
N LEU A 192 -9.47 1.17 -14.50
CA LEU A 192 -10.91 1.32 -14.45
C LEU A 192 -11.35 2.45 -15.39
N PRO A 193 -12.33 2.22 -16.28
CA PRO A 193 -12.84 3.26 -17.16
C PRO A 193 -13.59 4.32 -16.34
N GLY A 194 -13.08 5.54 -16.26
CA GLY A 194 -13.65 6.61 -15.43
C GLY A 194 -13.27 6.49 -13.95
N GLY A 195 -14.19 6.89 -13.06
CA GLY A 195 -13.96 6.92 -11.62
C GLY A 195 -13.11 8.13 -11.18
N HIS A 196 -12.77 8.19 -9.90
CA HIS A 196 -11.95 9.22 -9.26
C HIS A 196 -10.93 8.58 -8.33
N HIS A 197 -10.05 9.37 -7.73
CA HIS A 197 -8.92 8.91 -6.91
C HIS A 197 -9.25 7.84 -5.85
N ARG A 198 -10.45 7.87 -5.30
CA ARG A 198 -10.89 6.94 -4.23
C ARG A 198 -11.81 5.81 -4.72
N SER A 199 -12.17 5.76 -6.01
CA SER A 199 -13.20 4.81 -6.51
C SER A 199 -12.81 3.35 -6.34
N ALA A 200 -11.56 3.00 -6.62
CA ALA A 200 -11.11 1.61 -6.63
C ALA A 200 -10.87 1.01 -5.24
N GLN A 201 -10.65 1.85 -4.22
CA GLN A 201 -10.16 1.37 -2.92
C GLN A 201 -11.23 0.69 -2.06
N HIS A 202 -12.52 0.93 -2.33
CA HIS A 202 -13.67 0.40 -1.60
C HIS A 202 -14.59 -0.47 -2.46
N ASP A 203 -14.18 -0.78 -3.68
CA ASP A 203 -14.95 -1.63 -4.59
C ASP A 203 -14.76 -3.11 -4.25
N ALA A 204 -15.85 -3.78 -3.88
CA ALA A 204 -15.82 -5.18 -3.44
C ALA A 204 -15.39 -6.16 -4.55
N GLU A 205 -15.72 -5.86 -5.81
CA GLU A 205 -15.30 -6.68 -6.95
C GLU A 205 -13.80 -6.57 -7.15
N ILE A 206 -13.27 -5.36 -7.07
CA ILE A 206 -11.82 -5.08 -7.13
C ILE A 206 -11.08 -5.77 -5.99
N HIS A 207 -11.64 -5.76 -4.76
CA HIS A 207 -11.07 -6.50 -3.63
C HIS A 207 -10.89 -7.99 -3.96
N GLY A 208 -11.96 -8.63 -4.46
CA GLY A 208 -11.93 -10.04 -4.85
C GLY A 208 -10.96 -10.34 -5.99
N ILE A 209 -10.90 -9.47 -7.00
CA ILE A 209 -9.96 -9.61 -8.14
C ILE A 209 -8.52 -9.52 -7.63
N ALA A 210 -8.24 -8.55 -6.77
CA ALA A 210 -6.90 -8.31 -6.23
C ALA A 210 -6.41 -9.51 -5.40
N LEU A 211 -7.22 -10.01 -4.46
CA LEU A 211 -6.85 -11.17 -3.64
C LEU A 211 -6.63 -12.43 -4.49
N ARG A 212 -7.55 -12.75 -5.41
CA ARG A 212 -7.39 -13.91 -6.31
C ARG A 212 -6.17 -13.79 -7.22
N TRP A 213 -5.78 -12.58 -7.63
CA TRP A 213 -4.58 -12.40 -8.43
C TRP A 213 -3.33 -12.62 -7.59
N MET A 214 -3.28 -12.09 -6.37
CA MET A 214 -2.17 -12.32 -5.44
C MET A 214 -2.02 -13.81 -5.11
N ASP A 215 -3.14 -14.51 -4.84
CA ASP A 215 -3.13 -15.96 -4.57
C ASP A 215 -2.45 -16.79 -5.66
N ARG A 216 -2.60 -16.38 -6.91
CA ARG A 216 -2.05 -17.11 -8.06
C ARG A 216 -0.60 -16.78 -8.35
N ASN A 217 -0.07 -15.69 -7.80
CA ASN A 217 1.26 -15.20 -8.13
C ASN A 217 2.22 -15.16 -6.94
N LEU A 218 1.76 -15.44 -5.74
CA LEU A 218 2.62 -15.74 -4.60
C LEU A 218 3.10 -17.20 -4.70
N ALA A 219 4.40 -17.38 -4.56
CA ALA A 219 5.05 -18.70 -4.58
C ALA A 219 4.63 -19.51 -3.34
#